data_04bb78045260a626460c0c2f8fa0586f
#
_entry.id   04bb78045260a626460c0c2f8fa0586f
#
_cell.length_a   1.000
_cell.length_b   1.000
_cell.length_c   1.000
_cell.angle_alpha   90.00
_cell.angle_beta   90.00
_cell.angle_gamma   90.00
#
_symmetry.space_group_name_H-M   'P 1'
#
loop_
_entity.id
_entity.type
_entity.pdbx_description
1 polymer ?
#
loop_
_entity_poly.entity_id
_entity_poly.type
_entity_poly.pdbx_seq_one_letter_code
_entity_poly.pdbx_strand_id
1 'polypeptide(L)'
;HCDYSDPLALHAIKMIEHDLIDSYNGDMAKRDSMHNAQCLAGMAFSNALLGIVHSMAHKTGAAFADYGSHIIHGAANAMYLPKVIAYNAKNPEAADRYAEISDFMSLGGNSKEEKIQLLITYLRGMNDKLNIPHSINHYGADSYPAEQGFVPENVFLERLPEIAKNAIADACTGSNPRQPSQEEMEKLLKCCYYDTEVDF
;
A
#
# COMPACT_ATOMS: atom_id res chain seq x y z
N HIS A 1 -1.10 -4.03 17.23
CA HIS A 1 -2.35 -4.67 17.61
C HIS A 1 -2.65 -4.40 19.07
N CYS A 2 -3.77 -3.74 19.34
CA CYS A 2 -4.31 -3.56 20.68
C CYS A 2 -5.78 -3.14 20.62
N ASP A 3 -6.50 -3.35 21.74
CA ASP A 3 -7.94 -3.07 21.86
C ASP A 3 -8.32 -1.60 21.63
N TYR A 4 -7.35 -0.70 21.71
CA TYR A 4 -7.55 0.72 21.47
C TYR A 4 -7.40 1.09 19.98
N SER A 5 -6.39 0.58 19.29
CA SER A 5 -6.11 0.96 17.90
C SER A 5 -6.90 0.16 16.87
N ASP A 6 -7.16 -1.13 17.13
CA ASP A 6 -7.83 -2.02 16.18
C ASP A 6 -9.25 -1.57 15.82
N PRO A 7 -10.12 -1.19 16.79
CA PRO A 7 -11.46 -0.70 16.45
C PRO A 7 -11.45 0.56 15.61
N LEU A 8 -10.49 1.47 15.84
CA LEU A 8 -10.36 2.69 15.06
C LEU A 8 -9.93 2.38 13.62
N ALA A 9 -8.96 1.46 13.45
CA ALA A 9 -8.50 1.03 12.15
C ALA A 9 -9.61 0.32 11.36
N LEU A 10 -10.32 -0.63 11.98
CA LEU A 10 -11.42 -1.35 11.34
C LEU A 10 -12.57 -0.42 10.96
N HIS A 11 -12.91 0.54 11.83
CA HIS A 11 -13.94 1.51 11.49
C HIS A 11 -13.52 2.42 10.31
N ALA A 12 -12.27 2.87 10.29
CA ALA A 12 -11.73 3.61 9.15
C ALA A 12 -11.78 2.78 7.85
N ILE A 13 -11.41 1.50 7.88
CA ILE A 13 -11.53 0.58 6.73
C ILE A 13 -12.99 0.52 6.24
N LYS A 14 -13.95 0.40 7.14
CA LYS A 14 -15.38 0.32 6.78
C LYS A 14 -15.88 1.61 6.12
N MET A 15 -15.48 2.76 6.62
CA MET A 15 -15.82 4.04 6.00
C MET A 15 -15.18 4.18 4.63
N ILE A 16 -13.91 3.82 4.49
CA ILE A 16 -13.19 3.87 3.20
C ILE A 16 -13.86 2.93 2.18
N GLU A 17 -14.18 1.70 2.59
CA GLU A 17 -14.86 0.73 1.73
C GLU A 17 -16.16 1.31 1.13
N HIS A 18 -16.94 2.02 1.95
CA HIS A 18 -18.23 2.58 1.55
C HIS A 18 -18.14 3.88 0.75
N ASP A 19 -17.21 4.75 1.09
CA ASP A 19 -17.31 6.16 0.73
C ASP A 19 -16.22 6.64 -0.22
N LEU A 20 -15.12 5.88 -0.36
CA LEU A 20 -13.95 6.36 -1.14
C LEU A 20 -14.26 6.63 -2.60
N ILE A 21 -14.95 5.72 -3.27
CA ILE A 21 -15.25 5.86 -4.71
C ILE A 21 -16.22 7.00 -4.97
N ASP A 22 -17.25 7.14 -4.17
CA ASP A 22 -18.21 8.23 -4.32
C ASP A 22 -17.57 9.58 -4.01
N SER A 23 -16.72 9.64 -2.97
CA SER A 23 -15.90 10.81 -2.66
C SER A 23 -14.96 11.19 -3.82
N TYR A 24 -14.32 10.21 -4.43
CA TYR A 24 -13.45 10.41 -5.60
C TYR A 24 -14.23 10.97 -6.78
N ASN A 25 -15.47 10.51 -6.99
CA ASN A 25 -16.37 10.97 -8.04
C ASN A 25 -17.05 12.32 -7.74
N GLY A 26 -16.74 12.96 -6.61
CA GLY A 26 -17.15 14.33 -6.30
C GLY A 26 -18.32 14.46 -5.33
N ASP A 27 -18.78 13.38 -4.69
CA ASP A 27 -19.80 13.48 -3.63
C ASP A 27 -19.20 14.15 -2.38
N MET A 28 -19.67 15.37 -2.10
CA MET A 28 -19.16 16.20 -1.01
C MET A 28 -19.53 15.65 0.39
N ALA A 29 -20.67 14.97 0.52
CA ALA A 29 -21.02 14.33 1.79
C ALA A 29 -20.10 13.13 2.09
N LYS A 30 -19.73 12.38 1.04
CA LYS A 30 -18.75 11.29 1.13
C LYS A 30 -17.33 11.82 1.34
N ARG A 31 -17.01 13.00 0.82
CA ARG A 31 -15.74 13.69 1.07
C ARG A 31 -15.59 14.03 2.56
N ASP A 32 -16.64 14.48 3.22
CA ASP A 32 -16.63 14.75 4.66
C ASP A 32 -16.43 13.45 5.46
N SER A 33 -17.13 12.38 5.09
CA SER A 33 -16.94 11.05 5.67
C SER A 33 -15.49 10.56 5.51
N MET A 34 -14.89 10.72 4.35
CA MET A 34 -13.49 10.34 4.10
C MET A 34 -12.50 11.16 4.95
N HIS A 35 -12.82 12.42 5.22
CA HIS A 35 -12.02 13.26 6.12
C HIS A 35 -12.02 12.69 7.55
N ASN A 36 -13.18 12.25 8.04
CA ASN A 36 -13.31 11.58 9.33
C ASN A 36 -12.60 10.21 9.34
N ALA A 37 -12.73 9.42 8.28
CA ALA A 37 -12.04 8.13 8.15
C ALA A 37 -10.52 8.28 8.21
N GLN A 38 -9.97 9.29 7.55
CA GLN A 38 -8.54 9.61 7.61
C GLN A 38 -8.09 9.99 9.02
N CYS A 39 -8.91 10.75 9.75
CA CYS A 39 -8.62 11.10 11.13
C CYS A 39 -8.60 9.85 12.05
N LEU A 40 -9.58 8.96 11.90
CA LEU A 40 -9.65 7.70 12.66
C LEU A 40 -8.44 6.79 12.35
N ALA A 41 -8.08 6.65 11.07
CA ALA A 41 -6.89 5.93 10.66
C ALA A 41 -5.63 6.56 11.28
N GLY A 42 -5.54 7.90 11.27
CA GLY A 42 -4.45 8.65 11.90
C GLY A 42 -4.31 8.37 13.39
N MET A 43 -5.40 8.35 14.14
CA MET A 43 -5.39 7.98 15.56
C MET A 43 -4.96 6.53 15.78
N ALA A 44 -5.37 5.61 14.91
CA ALA A 44 -4.97 4.20 14.98
C ALA A 44 -3.46 4.05 14.76
N PHE A 45 -2.91 4.53 13.64
CA PHE A 45 -1.50 4.33 13.33
C PHE A 45 -0.56 5.20 14.16
N SER A 46 -1.01 6.31 14.75
CA SER A 46 -0.20 7.06 15.71
C SER A 46 0.11 6.23 16.97
N ASN A 47 -0.70 5.23 17.28
CA ASN A 47 -0.48 4.30 18.39
C ASN A 47 0.12 2.96 17.94
N ALA A 48 -0.33 2.42 16.81
CA ALA A 48 0.10 1.12 16.30
C ALA A 48 1.32 1.17 15.39
N LEU A 49 1.74 2.37 14.99
CA LEU A 49 2.77 2.64 14.00
C LEU A 49 2.37 2.21 12.57
N LEU A 50 3.30 2.36 11.65
CA LEU A 50 3.12 2.04 10.23
C LEU A 50 3.99 0.82 9.87
N GLY A 51 4.09 0.49 8.59
CA GLY A 51 4.90 -0.63 8.10
C GLY A 51 5.67 -0.26 6.84
N ILE A 52 6.25 -1.29 6.19
CA ILE A 52 7.12 -1.11 5.02
C ILE A 52 6.43 -0.50 3.80
N VAL A 53 5.11 -0.54 3.69
CA VAL A 53 4.38 0.19 2.64
C VAL A 53 4.75 1.66 2.68
N HIS A 54 4.66 2.27 3.87
CA HIS A 54 5.02 3.68 4.07
C HIS A 54 6.51 3.95 3.90
N SER A 55 7.37 3.07 4.41
CA SER A 55 8.82 3.19 4.22
C SER A 55 9.21 3.21 2.74
N MET A 56 8.66 2.29 1.96
CA MET A 56 8.86 2.24 0.51
C MET A 56 8.33 3.50 -0.17
N ALA A 57 7.11 3.94 0.19
CA ALA A 57 6.48 5.13 -0.38
C ALA A 57 7.27 6.42 -0.06
N HIS A 58 7.79 6.56 1.16
CA HIS A 58 8.66 7.69 1.55
C HIS A 58 9.91 7.77 0.68
N LYS A 59 10.54 6.62 0.40
CA LYS A 59 11.84 6.61 -0.30
C LYS A 59 11.70 6.64 -1.82
N THR A 60 10.59 6.15 -2.37
CA THR A 60 10.33 6.23 -3.81
C THR A 60 9.71 7.55 -4.23
N GLY A 61 8.98 8.25 -3.33
CA GLY A 61 8.24 9.46 -3.65
C GLY A 61 9.07 10.57 -4.29
N ALA A 62 10.28 10.80 -3.80
CA ALA A 62 11.20 11.82 -4.30
C ALA A 62 12.43 11.26 -5.01
N ALA A 63 12.59 9.93 -5.06
CA ALA A 63 13.80 9.29 -5.58
C ALA A 63 14.05 9.57 -7.08
N PHE A 64 13.04 9.99 -7.81
CA PHE A 64 13.06 10.19 -9.25
C PHE A 64 12.70 11.63 -9.67
N ALA A 65 12.70 12.57 -8.72
CA ALA A 65 12.28 13.95 -8.96
C ALA A 65 13.12 14.67 -10.01
N ASP A 66 14.41 14.37 -10.11
CA ASP A 66 15.32 14.90 -11.12
C ASP A 66 15.03 14.40 -12.55
N TYR A 67 14.24 13.31 -12.68
CA TYR A 67 13.68 12.85 -13.96
C TYR A 67 12.27 13.41 -14.22
N GLY A 68 11.81 14.35 -13.41
CA GLY A 68 10.45 14.88 -13.50
C GLY A 68 9.37 13.93 -12.97
N SER A 69 9.77 12.83 -12.34
CA SER A 69 8.84 11.85 -11.76
C SER A 69 8.72 12.04 -10.26
N HIS A 70 7.51 12.38 -9.82
CA HIS A 70 7.18 12.46 -8.40
C HIS A 70 6.02 11.53 -8.09
N ILE A 71 6.32 10.38 -7.47
CA ILE A 71 5.26 9.43 -7.12
C ILE A 71 4.51 9.96 -5.89
N ILE A 72 3.25 10.31 -6.10
CA ILE A 72 2.39 10.82 -5.01
C ILE A 72 2.28 9.76 -3.92
N HIS A 73 2.49 10.17 -2.67
CA HIS A 73 2.55 9.27 -1.51
C HIS A 73 1.36 8.31 -1.40
N GLY A 74 0.13 8.81 -1.59
CA GLY A 74 -1.07 7.97 -1.55
C GLY A 74 -1.10 6.93 -2.68
N ALA A 75 -0.71 7.32 -3.90
CA ALA A 75 -0.64 6.40 -5.03
C ALA A 75 0.45 5.33 -4.82
N ALA A 76 1.63 5.72 -4.29
CA ALA A 76 2.68 4.77 -3.93
C ALA A 76 2.20 3.73 -2.93
N ASN A 77 1.56 4.17 -1.83
CA ASN A 77 1.00 3.26 -0.84
C ASN A 77 -0.05 2.32 -1.47
N ALA A 78 -0.93 2.82 -2.32
CA ALA A 78 -1.96 2.01 -2.98
C ALA A 78 -1.37 0.96 -3.94
N MET A 79 -0.32 1.31 -4.70
CA MET A 79 0.39 0.37 -5.57
C MET A 79 1.13 -0.72 -4.79
N TYR A 80 1.75 -0.36 -3.66
CA TYR A 80 2.61 -1.28 -2.91
C TYR A 80 1.85 -2.19 -1.96
N LEU A 81 0.71 -1.75 -1.43
CA LEU A 81 -0.06 -2.46 -0.42
C LEU A 81 -0.39 -3.91 -0.81
N PRO A 82 -0.88 -4.24 -2.01
CA PRO A 82 -1.13 -5.62 -2.42
C PRO A 82 0.12 -6.52 -2.35
N LYS A 83 1.28 -5.99 -2.76
CA LYS A 83 2.56 -6.72 -2.74
C LYS A 83 3.08 -6.92 -1.31
N VAL A 84 2.94 -5.91 -0.48
CA VAL A 84 3.36 -5.99 0.93
C VAL A 84 2.45 -6.92 1.74
N ILE A 85 1.14 -6.97 1.46
CA ILE A 85 0.25 -7.96 2.07
C ILE A 85 0.72 -9.37 1.73
N ALA A 86 1.03 -9.66 0.46
CA ALA A 86 1.56 -10.96 0.04
C ALA A 86 2.89 -11.31 0.74
N TYR A 87 3.79 -10.33 0.87
CA TYR A 87 5.06 -10.47 1.59
C TYR A 87 4.85 -10.75 3.08
N ASN A 88 4.06 -9.92 3.75
CA ASN A 88 3.81 -10.02 5.18
C ASN A 88 3.01 -11.28 5.56
N ALA A 89 2.17 -11.80 4.67
CA ALA A 89 1.38 -13.01 4.89
C ALA A 89 2.22 -14.28 5.06
N LYS A 90 3.53 -14.24 4.79
CA LYS A 90 4.47 -15.29 5.18
C LYS A 90 4.71 -15.33 6.71
N ASN A 91 4.39 -14.27 7.43
CA ASN A 91 4.33 -14.27 8.89
C ASN A 91 2.93 -14.75 9.32
N PRO A 92 2.81 -15.83 10.14
CA PRO A 92 1.51 -16.40 10.52
C PRO A 92 0.57 -15.43 11.23
N GLU A 93 1.09 -14.58 12.12
CA GLU A 93 0.27 -13.60 12.85
C GLU A 93 -0.29 -12.52 11.90
N ALA A 94 0.53 -12.05 10.97
CA ALA A 94 0.07 -11.11 9.95
C ALA A 94 -0.98 -11.74 9.02
N ALA A 95 -0.79 -13.01 8.63
CA ALA A 95 -1.75 -13.75 7.82
C ALA A 95 -3.11 -13.88 8.52
N ASP A 96 -3.12 -14.15 9.83
CA ASP A 96 -4.35 -14.20 10.62
C ASP A 96 -5.08 -12.85 10.60
N ARG A 97 -4.35 -11.75 10.78
CA ARG A 97 -4.93 -10.40 10.77
C ARG A 97 -5.47 -10.01 9.40
N TYR A 98 -4.80 -10.36 8.31
CA TYR A 98 -5.33 -10.10 6.96
C TYR A 98 -6.59 -10.92 6.67
N ALA A 99 -6.65 -12.17 7.13
CA ALA A 99 -7.86 -12.97 7.01
C ALA A 99 -9.04 -12.37 7.83
N GLU A 100 -8.78 -11.88 9.04
CA GLU A 100 -9.78 -11.17 9.85
C GLU A 100 -10.30 -9.89 9.17
N ILE A 101 -9.42 -9.11 8.53
CA ILE A 101 -9.83 -7.93 7.75
C ILE A 101 -10.72 -8.35 6.58
N SER A 102 -10.36 -9.42 5.86
CA SER A 102 -11.18 -9.97 4.76
C SER A 102 -12.56 -10.39 5.24
N ASP A 103 -12.65 -11.07 6.39
CA ASP A 103 -13.94 -11.44 7.03
C ASP A 103 -14.74 -10.20 7.45
N PHE A 104 -14.08 -9.22 8.04
CA PHE A 104 -14.71 -7.95 8.44
C PHE A 104 -15.32 -7.21 7.26
N MET A 105 -14.65 -7.24 6.11
CA MET A 105 -15.13 -6.66 4.85
C MET A 105 -16.12 -7.59 4.11
N SER A 106 -16.39 -8.80 4.63
CA SER A 106 -17.28 -9.78 4.01
C SER A 106 -16.88 -10.19 2.59
N LEU A 107 -15.57 -10.29 2.32
CA LEU A 107 -15.06 -10.63 0.99
C LEU A 107 -15.23 -12.11 0.63
N GLY A 108 -15.47 -12.98 1.61
CA GLY A 108 -15.63 -14.42 1.42
C GLY A 108 -14.33 -15.20 1.59
N GLY A 109 -14.29 -16.42 1.03
CA GLY A 109 -13.16 -17.34 1.14
C GLY A 109 -13.33 -18.37 2.26
N ASN A 110 -12.86 -19.61 2.00
CA ASN A 110 -12.99 -20.75 2.91
C ASN A 110 -11.69 -21.06 3.67
N SER A 111 -10.56 -20.61 3.15
CA SER A 111 -9.26 -20.75 3.79
C SER A 111 -8.63 -19.37 4.06
N LYS A 112 -7.62 -19.35 4.91
CA LYS A 112 -6.84 -18.13 5.20
C LYS A 112 -6.21 -17.56 3.93
N GLU A 113 -5.64 -18.41 3.12
CA GLU A 113 -4.99 -18.07 1.85
C GLU A 113 -5.99 -17.46 0.86
N GLU A 114 -7.18 -18.07 0.73
CA GLU A 114 -8.26 -17.54 -0.12
C GLU A 114 -8.70 -16.15 0.36
N LYS A 115 -8.88 -15.95 1.67
CA LYS A 115 -9.28 -14.66 2.25
C LYS A 115 -8.24 -13.57 1.97
N ILE A 116 -6.96 -13.87 2.14
CA ILE A 116 -5.87 -12.94 1.85
C ILE A 116 -5.83 -12.61 0.35
N GLN A 117 -6.00 -13.60 -0.52
CA GLN A 117 -6.04 -13.39 -1.96
C GLN A 117 -7.23 -12.53 -2.38
N LEU A 118 -8.40 -12.72 -1.77
CA LEU A 118 -9.58 -11.88 -2.01
C LEU A 118 -9.37 -10.45 -1.54
N LEU A 119 -8.70 -10.23 -0.40
CA LEU A 119 -8.32 -8.90 0.06
C LEU A 119 -7.38 -8.21 -0.93
N ILE A 120 -6.35 -8.90 -1.41
CA ILE A 120 -5.44 -8.38 -2.44
C ILE A 120 -6.19 -8.02 -3.72
N THR A 121 -7.08 -8.91 -4.18
CA THR A 121 -7.90 -8.70 -5.37
C THR A 121 -8.83 -7.48 -5.21
N TYR A 122 -9.46 -7.35 -4.06
CA TYR A 122 -10.32 -6.21 -3.72
C TYR A 122 -9.54 -4.88 -3.79
N LEU A 123 -8.35 -4.82 -3.17
CA LEU A 123 -7.51 -3.62 -3.18
C LEU A 123 -7.03 -3.25 -4.59
N ARG A 124 -6.67 -4.23 -5.40
CA ARG A 124 -6.32 -3.98 -6.82
C ARG A 124 -7.52 -3.44 -7.60
N GLY A 125 -8.70 -4.01 -7.40
CA GLY A 125 -9.94 -3.49 -8.01
C GLY A 125 -10.33 -2.09 -7.54
N MET A 126 -9.95 -1.69 -6.32
CA MET A 126 -10.07 -0.30 -5.86
C MET A 126 -9.12 0.62 -6.62
N ASN A 127 -7.87 0.20 -6.82
CA ASN A 127 -6.89 0.96 -7.61
C ASN A 127 -7.40 1.20 -9.03
N ASP A 128 -7.98 0.19 -9.68
CA ASP A 128 -8.58 0.33 -11.01
C ASP A 128 -9.68 1.40 -11.04
N LYS A 129 -10.58 1.39 -10.06
CA LYS A 129 -11.67 2.37 -9.96
C LYS A 129 -11.17 3.80 -9.69
N LEU A 130 -9.99 3.93 -9.08
CA LEU A 130 -9.36 5.21 -8.76
C LEU A 130 -8.36 5.67 -9.84
N ASN A 131 -8.22 4.91 -10.93
CA ASN A 131 -7.23 5.13 -11.97
C ASN A 131 -5.79 5.13 -11.44
N ILE A 132 -5.50 4.37 -10.38
CA ILE A 132 -4.15 4.19 -9.85
C ILE A 132 -3.53 2.97 -10.54
N PRO A 133 -2.38 3.08 -11.21
CA PRO A 133 -1.72 1.95 -11.84
C PRO A 133 -1.25 0.92 -10.81
N HIS A 134 -1.03 -0.31 -11.24
CA HIS A 134 -0.61 -1.40 -10.35
C HIS A 134 0.91 -1.48 -10.15
N SER A 135 1.66 -0.63 -10.83
CA SER A 135 3.13 -0.68 -10.83
C SER A 135 3.77 0.67 -11.07
N ILE A 136 5.01 0.81 -10.61
CA ILE A 136 5.79 2.04 -10.76
C ILE A 136 6.09 2.35 -12.22
N ASN A 137 6.37 1.33 -13.06
CA ASN A 137 6.70 1.54 -14.46
C ASN A 137 5.53 2.06 -15.31
N HIS A 138 4.29 1.88 -14.83
CA HIS A 138 3.09 2.45 -15.46
C HIS A 138 2.65 3.78 -14.84
N TYR A 139 3.26 4.18 -13.73
CA TYR A 139 2.91 5.43 -13.07
C TYR A 139 3.35 6.63 -13.91
N GLY A 140 2.39 7.47 -14.30
CA GLY A 140 2.62 8.63 -15.14
C GLY A 140 2.89 8.36 -16.62
N ALA A 141 2.95 7.07 -17.06
CA ALA A 141 3.16 6.73 -18.47
C ALA A 141 1.87 6.92 -19.29
N ASP A 142 0.82 6.20 -18.91
CA ASP A 142 -0.41 6.13 -19.71
C ASP A 142 -1.65 6.69 -18.98
N SER A 143 -1.60 6.85 -17.66
CA SER A 143 -2.81 7.06 -16.90
C SER A 143 -2.75 8.06 -15.76
N TYR A 144 -1.82 7.96 -14.81
CA TYR A 144 -2.00 8.68 -13.56
C TYR A 144 -0.69 9.09 -12.89
N PRO A 145 -0.63 10.36 -12.52
CA PRO A 145 -1.11 11.51 -13.29
C PRO A 145 -0.16 11.75 -14.45
N ALA A 146 -0.65 11.85 -15.66
CA ALA A 146 0.15 11.92 -16.88
C ALA A 146 1.28 12.99 -16.83
N GLU A 147 1.04 14.09 -16.17
CA GLU A 147 1.99 15.17 -15.99
C GLU A 147 3.12 14.90 -14.98
N GLN A 148 3.04 13.80 -14.22
CA GLN A 148 4.09 13.42 -13.27
C GLN A 148 5.29 12.70 -13.90
N GLY A 149 5.18 12.33 -15.19
CA GLY A 149 6.19 11.54 -15.85
C GLY A 149 6.29 10.11 -15.32
N PHE A 150 7.01 9.24 -15.98
CA PHE A 150 7.24 7.87 -15.57
C PHE A 150 8.68 7.63 -15.13
N VAL A 151 8.92 6.54 -14.41
CA VAL A 151 10.25 6.14 -13.93
C VAL A 151 10.89 5.17 -14.94
N PRO A 152 11.95 5.56 -15.68
CA PRO A 152 12.64 4.65 -16.59
C PRO A 152 13.29 3.48 -15.83
N GLU A 153 13.27 2.29 -16.44
CA GLU A 153 13.78 1.07 -15.83
C GLU A 153 15.27 1.18 -15.41
N ASN A 154 16.10 1.71 -16.28
CA ASN A 154 17.53 1.88 -15.98
C ASN A 154 17.78 2.78 -14.76
N VAL A 155 16.98 3.84 -14.61
CA VAL A 155 17.06 4.77 -13.48
C VAL A 155 16.55 4.09 -12.19
N PHE A 156 15.46 3.33 -12.30
CA PHE A 156 14.95 2.54 -11.18
C PHE A 156 15.99 1.54 -10.69
N LEU A 157 16.57 0.75 -11.60
CA LEU A 157 17.55 -0.28 -11.23
C LEU A 157 18.85 0.32 -10.67
N GLU A 158 19.32 1.46 -11.18
CA GLU A 158 20.48 2.17 -10.65
C GLU A 158 20.27 2.61 -9.19
N ARG A 159 19.08 3.13 -8.88
CA ARG A 159 18.76 3.69 -7.54
C ARG A 159 18.21 2.67 -6.56
N LEU A 160 17.81 1.51 -7.03
CA LEU A 160 17.15 0.47 -6.24
C LEU A 160 17.90 0.10 -4.95
N PRO A 161 19.23 -0.15 -4.94
CA PRO A 161 19.95 -0.52 -3.72
C PRO A 161 19.89 0.57 -2.65
N GLU A 162 19.99 1.83 -3.06
CA GLU A 162 19.92 2.97 -2.14
C GLU A 162 18.50 3.18 -1.60
N ILE A 163 17.49 3.09 -2.47
CA ILE A 163 16.08 3.17 -2.07
C ILE A 163 15.77 2.07 -1.05
N ALA A 164 16.16 0.83 -1.32
CA ALA A 164 15.94 -0.31 -0.42
C ALA A 164 16.62 -0.10 0.93
N LYS A 165 17.89 0.31 0.94
CA LYS A 165 18.64 0.63 2.16
C LYS A 165 17.96 1.70 3.00
N ASN A 166 17.53 2.79 2.35
CA ASN A 166 16.87 3.90 3.02
C ASN A 166 15.46 3.52 3.52
N ALA A 167 14.73 2.64 2.80
CA ALA A 167 13.46 2.12 3.23
C ALA A 167 13.61 1.23 4.49
N ILE A 168 14.63 0.38 4.55
CA ILE A 168 14.93 -0.41 5.74
C ILE A 168 15.27 0.47 6.95
N ALA A 169 16.02 1.55 6.74
CA ALA A 169 16.39 2.49 7.78
C ALA A 169 15.26 3.45 8.20
N ASP A 170 14.13 3.45 7.49
CA ASP A 170 12.98 4.29 7.83
C ASP A 170 12.31 3.81 9.12
N ALA A 171 11.88 4.77 9.95
CA ALA A 171 11.26 4.48 11.25
C ALA A 171 10.01 3.56 11.13
N CYS A 172 9.27 3.64 10.02
CA CYS A 172 8.09 2.82 9.79
C CYS A 172 8.41 1.33 9.60
N THR A 173 9.63 0.99 9.16
CA THR A 173 10.03 -0.41 8.94
C THR A 173 10.09 -1.20 10.23
N GLY A 174 10.52 -0.58 11.33
CA GLY A 174 10.68 -1.26 12.63
C GLY A 174 9.42 -1.91 13.18
N SER A 175 8.24 -1.45 12.79
CA SER A 175 6.94 -1.99 13.22
C SER A 175 6.31 -2.99 12.24
N ASN A 176 6.98 -3.27 11.11
CA ASN A 176 6.46 -4.25 10.15
C ASN A 176 6.53 -5.67 10.71
N PRO A 177 5.50 -6.52 10.55
CA PRO A 177 5.46 -7.85 11.15
C PRO A 177 6.51 -8.83 10.59
N ARG A 178 6.98 -8.60 9.36
CA ARG A 178 8.08 -9.33 8.74
C ARG A 178 9.18 -8.35 8.35
N GLN A 179 10.33 -8.45 9.01
CA GLN A 179 11.45 -7.54 8.76
C GLN A 179 12.19 -7.96 7.48
N PRO A 180 12.30 -7.09 6.46
CA PRO A 180 12.98 -7.43 5.23
C PRO A 180 14.51 -7.31 5.37
N SER A 181 15.24 -8.24 4.76
CA SER A 181 16.64 -8.04 4.42
C SER A 181 16.79 -7.03 3.28
N GLN A 182 18.03 -6.57 3.02
CA GLN A 182 18.32 -5.71 1.86
C GLN A 182 17.88 -6.37 0.54
N GLU A 183 18.19 -7.66 0.38
CA GLU A 183 17.82 -8.43 -0.82
C GLU A 183 16.30 -8.57 -0.97
N GLU A 184 15.58 -8.85 0.12
CA GLU A 184 14.12 -8.96 0.10
C GLU A 184 13.46 -7.62 -0.22
N MET A 185 13.96 -6.52 0.34
CA MET A 185 13.43 -5.17 0.04
C MET A 185 13.65 -4.81 -1.44
N GLU A 186 14.81 -5.12 -2.01
CA GLU A 186 15.07 -4.90 -3.44
C GLU A 186 14.15 -5.76 -4.31
N LYS A 187 13.94 -7.04 -3.97
CA LYS A 187 12.99 -7.92 -4.66
C LYS A 187 11.57 -7.38 -4.57
N LEU A 188 11.14 -6.92 -3.40
CA LEU A 188 9.80 -6.38 -3.18
C LEU A 188 9.57 -5.11 -3.99
N LEU A 189 10.54 -4.20 -4.03
CA LEU A 189 10.51 -3.01 -4.87
C LEU A 189 10.45 -3.36 -6.36
N LYS A 190 11.16 -4.41 -6.81
CA LYS A 190 11.04 -4.92 -8.18
C LYS A 190 9.64 -5.47 -8.47
N CYS A 191 9.03 -6.21 -7.53
CA CYS A 191 7.65 -6.64 -7.67
C CYS A 191 6.68 -5.47 -7.82
N CYS A 192 6.93 -4.36 -7.11
CA CYS A 192 6.15 -3.12 -7.27
C CYS A 192 6.43 -2.41 -8.60
N TYR A 193 7.66 -2.49 -9.11
CA TYR A 193 8.01 -1.86 -10.39
C TYR A 193 7.44 -2.59 -11.59
N TYR A 194 7.53 -3.94 -11.62
CA TYR A 194 7.12 -4.76 -12.76
C TYR A 194 5.70 -5.36 -12.63
N ASP A 195 5.01 -5.15 -11.53
CA ASP A 195 3.76 -5.83 -11.16
C ASP A 195 3.88 -7.36 -11.13
N THR A 196 5.01 -7.90 -10.72
CA THR A 196 5.20 -9.35 -10.56
C THR A 196 4.71 -9.86 -9.20
N GLU A 197 4.48 -11.16 -9.09
CA GLU A 197 4.08 -11.80 -7.83
C GLU A 197 5.20 -11.81 -6.80
N VAL A 198 4.82 -11.87 -5.51
CA VAL A 198 5.74 -11.99 -4.38
C VAL A 198 5.75 -13.45 -3.93
N ASP A 199 6.80 -14.18 -4.26
CA ASP A 199 6.94 -15.63 -4.05
C ASP A 199 8.01 -16.02 -3.02
N PHE A 200 8.67 -15.05 -2.37
CA PHE A 200 9.79 -15.21 -1.42
C PHE A 200 9.42 -14.84 0.02
#